data_60c59dab2a78b2d55b240661cde30b27
#
_entry.id   60c59dab2a78b2d55b240661cde30b27
#
_cell.length_a   1.000
_cell.length_b   1.000
_cell.length_c   1.000
_cell.angle_alpha   90.00
_cell.angle_beta   90.00
_cell.angle_gamma   90.00
#
_symmetry.space_group_name_H-M   'P 1'
#
loop_
_entity.id
_entity.type
_entity.pdbx_description
1 polymer ?
#
loop_
_entity_poly.entity_id
_entity_poly.type
_entity_poly.pdbx_seq_one_letter_code
_entity_poly.pdbx_strand_id
1 'polypeptide(L)'
;MAENILAVENLNIAYQGVPAVMDVNFTLERGKVLTIVGESGSGKTTVIRALMGLLPIGGEVTDGTMLFNGQDLRTLSKSEWRAIRGKDMAMIFQDSGSALDPIVRIGKQFRELFKSHVEITNDECDRRAIELLESVSLPNGADILRRYPHELSGGQRQRVGIAMALALDPALLIGDEPTSALDVTTQSQVVMQMLELAKEHNSAIVMVTHNLGVAAYMSDYIIVMKKGRVVDAGTPQDILENPSNEYTKQLKDAVPTLEGGRYID
;
A
#
# COMPACT_ATOMS: atom_id res chain seq x y z
N MET A 1 5.50 -18.78 -17.81
CA MET A 1 4.50 -17.70 -17.61
C MET A 1 4.73 -17.22 -16.20
N ALA A 2 4.86 -15.90 -16.00
CA ALA A 2 4.95 -15.35 -14.65
C ALA A 2 3.67 -15.69 -13.87
N GLU A 3 3.81 -16.00 -12.60
CA GLU A 3 2.70 -16.40 -11.74
C GLU A 3 2.03 -15.15 -11.17
N ASN A 4 0.72 -15.00 -11.46
CA ASN A 4 -0.07 -13.92 -10.88
C ASN A 4 -0.27 -14.19 -9.39
N ILE A 5 0.22 -13.28 -8.55
CA ILE A 5 -0.01 -13.33 -7.10
C ILE A 5 -1.39 -12.80 -6.73
N LEU A 6 -1.90 -11.83 -7.51
CA LEU A 6 -3.20 -11.23 -7.31
C LEU A 6 -3.95 -11.16 -8.64
N ALA A 7 -5.21 -11.60 -8.66
CA ALA A 7 -6.12 -11.42 -9.78
C ALA A 7 -7.46 -10.90 -9.27
N VAL A 8 -7.93 -9.83 -9.87
CA VAL A 8 -9.22 -9.19 -9.55
C VAL A 8 -10.04 -9.15 -10.84
N GLU A 9 -11.24 -9.73 -10.80
CA GLU A 9 -12.11 -9.83 -11.96
C GLU A 9 -13.53 -9.36 -11.61
N ASN A 10 -14.06 -8.46 -12.43
CA ASN A 10 -15.41 -7.90 -12.33
C ASN A 10 -15.79 -7.40 -10.92
N LEU A 11 -14.81 -6.82 -10.19
CA LEU A 11 -15.00 -6.39 -8.82
C LEU A 11 -15.99 -5.25 -8.72
N ASN A 12 -17.07 -5.50 -7.97
CA ASN A 12 -18.10 -4.52 -7.64
C ASN A 12 -18.22 -4.40 -6.12
N ILE A 13 -18.26 -3.16 -5.64
CA ILE A 13 -18.36 -2.84 -4.21
C ILE A 13 -19.41 -1.76 -4.01
N ALA A 14 -20.29 -1.94 -3.01
CA ALA A 14 -21.28 -0.95 -2.63
C ALA A 14 -21.21 -0.64 -1.14
N TYR A 15 -21.67 0.55 -0.78
CA TYR A 15 -21.94 0.96 0.60
C TYR A 15 -23.43 1.20 0.77
N GLN A 16 -24.08 0.40 1.63
CA GLN A 16 -25.52 0.50 1.86
C GLN A 16 -26.34 0.49 0.53
N GLY A 17 -25.92 -0.35 -0.42
CA GLY A 17 -26.53 -0.47 -1.74
C GLY A 17 -26.12 0.61 -2.76
N VAL A 18 -25.32 1.61 -2.39
CA VAL A 18 -24.82 2.63 -3.31
C VAL A 18 -23.49 2.15 -3.92
N PRO A 19 -23.38 1.99 -5.26
CA PRO A 19 -22.16 1.55 -5.91
C PRO A 19 -20.98 2.52 -5.66
N ALA A 20 -19.85 2.00 -5.22
CA ALA A 20 -18.61 2.74 -4.99
C ALA A 20 -17.48 2.27 -5.91
N VAL A 21 -17.46 1.02 -6.30
CA VAL A 21 -16.53 0.42 -7.27
C VAL A 21 -17.35 -0.43 -8.22
N MET A 22 -17.05 -0.34 -9.52
CA MET A 22 -17.84 -0.96 -10.56
C MET A 22 -16.94 -1.57 -11.63
N ASP A 23 -17.02 -2.89 -11.79
CA ASP A 23 -16.37 -3.67 -12.85
C ASP A 23 -14.86 -3.43 -12.93
N VAL A 24 -14.16 -3.50 -11.80
CA VAL A 24 -12.70 -3.31 -11.73
C VAL A 24 -12.01 -4.64 -11.99
N ASN A 25 -11.08 -4.62 -12.96
CA ASN A 25 -10.33 -5.78 -13.41
C ASN A 25 -8.85 -5.47 -13.45
N PHE A 26 -7.99 -6.33 -12.86
CA PHE A 26 -6.54 -6.27 -12.99
C PHE A 26 -5.87 -7.54 -12.48
N THR A 27 -4.63 -7.74 -12.90
CA THR A 27 -3.75 -8.79 -12.39
C THR A 27 -2.43 -8.17 -11.93
N LEU A 28 -1.76 -8.83 -11.00
CA LEU A 28 -0.45 -8.44 -10.52
C LEU A 28 0.44 -9.68 -10.40
N GLU A 29 1.57 -9.64 -11.07
CA GLU A 29 2.59 -10.66 -10.98
C GLU A 29 3.45 -10.48 -9.72
N ARG A 30 4.06 -11.55 -9.25
CA ARG A 30 4.99 -11.54 -8.12
C ARG A 30 6.18 -10.61 -8.39
N GLY A 31 6.58 -9.82 -7.40
CA GLY A 31 7.69 -8.86 -7.51
C GLY A 31 7.41 -7.64 -8.39
N LYS A 32 6.17 -7.45 -8.85
CA LYS A 32 5.75 -6.30 -9.66
C LYS A 32 5.01 -5.25 -8.84
N VAL A 33 5.01 -4.02 -9.35
CA VAL A 33 4.35 -2.87 -8.74
C VAL A 33 3.19 -2.41 -9.62
N LEU A 34 1.98 -2.43 -9.06
CA LEU A 34 0.77 -1.87 -9.66
C LEU A 34 0.35 -0.65 -8.86
N THR A 35 0.13 0.48 -9.52
CA THR A 35 -0.37 1.67 -8.86
C THR A 35 -1.75 2.06 -9.37
N ILE A 36 -2.66 2.32 -8.44
CA ILE A 36 -4.00 2.83 -8.72
C ILE A 36 -4.00 4.34 -8.46
N VAL A 37 -4.26 5.13 -9.52
CA VAL A 37 -4.25 6.59 -9.50
C VAL A 37 -5.65 7.15 -9.72
N GLY A 38 -5.93 8.32 -9.17
CA GLY A 38 -7.18 9.05 -9.40
C GLY A 38 -7.46 10.06 -8.28
N GLU A 39 -8.46 10.90 -8.46
CA GLU A 39 -8.88 11.90 -7.48
C GLU A 39 -9.44 11.27 -6.19
N SER A 40 -9.58 12.10 -5.14
CA SER A 40 -10.25 11.66 -3.90
C SER A 40 -11.69 11.22 -4.21
N GLY A 41 -12.12 10.12 -3.61
CA GLY A 41 -13.46 9.55 -3.85
C GLY A 41 -13.59 8.73 -5.14
N SER A 42 -12.52 8.50 -5.92
CA SER A 42 -12.60 7.66 -7.13
C SER A 42 -12.73 6.15 -6.88
N GLY A 43 -12.65 5.69 -5.62
CA GLY A 43 -12.83 4.27 -5.25
C GLY A 43 -11.52 3.52 -4.94
N LYS A 44 -10.34 4.12 -5.09
CA LYS A 44 -9.02 3.48 -4.89
C LYS A 44 -8.86 2.81 -3.52
N THR A 45 -9.05 3.59 -2.45
CA THR A 45 -8.98 3.08 -1.06
C THR A 45 -10.03 1.99 -0.81
N THR A 46 -11.19 2.06 -1.46
CA THR A 46 -12.23 1.02 -1.36
C THR A 46 -11.74 -0.30 -1.96
N VAL A 47 -11.09 -0.26 -3.14
CA VAL A 47 -10.50 -1.46 -3.77
C VAL A 47 -9.47 -2.11 -2.84
N ILE A 48 -8.48 -1.37 -2.36
CA ILE A 48 -7.41 -1.96 -1.52
C ILE A 48 -7.92 -2.43 -0.16
N ARG A 49 -8.92 -1.76 0.41
CA ARG A 49 -9.59 -2.24 1.65
C ARG A 49 -10.37 -3.52 1.41
N ALA A 50 -11.01 -3.70 0.25
CA ALA A 50 -11.66 -4.95 -0.10
C ALA A 50 -10.64 -6.09 -0.20
N LEU A 51 -9.48 -5.86 -0.84
CA LEU A 51 -8.39 -6.84 -0.91
C LEU A 51 -7.89 -7.27 0.46
N MET A 52 -7.94 -6.40 1.45
CA MET A 52 -7.55 -6.70 2.83
C MET A 52 -8.72 -7.20 3.70
N GLY A 53 -9.95 -7.30 3.16
CA GLY A 53 -11.14 -7.61 3.95
C GLY A 53 -11.42 -6.58 5.05
N LEU A 54 -11.09 -5.30 4.80
CA LEU A 54 -11.20 -4.19 5.75
C LEU A 54 -12.21 -3.13 5.29
N LEU A 55 -13.22 -3.52 4.54
CA LEU A 55 -14.32 -2.59 4.20
C LEU A 55 -14.99 -2.09 5.49
N PRO A 56 -15.27 -0.78 5.60
CA PRO A 56 -16.00 -0.25 6.74
C PRO A 56 -17.43 -0.79 6.81
N ILE A 57 -18.08 -0.59 7.95
CA ILE A 57 -19.46 -1.03 8.20
C ILE A 57 -20.38 -0.51 7.08
N GLY A 58 -21.17 -1.41 6.50
CA GLY A 58 -22.07 -1.12 5.37
C GLY A 58 -21.43 -1.26 4.01
N GLY A 59 -20.11 -1.51 3.92
CA GLY A 59 -19.41 -1.86 2.70
C GLY A 59 -19.42 -3.36 2.44
N GLU A 60 -19.74 -3.76 1.21
CA GLU A 60 -19.76 -5.16 0.78
C GLU A 60 -19.27 -5.32 -0.66
N VAL A 61 -18.60 -6.43 -0.93
CA VAL A 61 -18.29 -6.86 -2.29
C VAL A 61 -19.57 -7.52 -2.85
N THR A 62 -20.18 -6.86 -3.81
CA THR A 62 -21.47 -7.29 -4.37
C THR A 62 -21.32 -8.28 -5.52
N ASP A 63 -20.20 -8.22 -6.25
CA ASP A 63 -19.89 -9.14 -7.35
C ASP A 63 -18.38 -9.18 -7.64
N GLY A 64 -17.94 -10.13 -8.47
CA GLY A 64 -16.56 -10.32 -8.92
C GLY A 64 -15.77 -11.29 -8.06
N THR A 65 -14.49 -11.47 -8.38
CA THR A 65 -13.55 -12.33 -7.65
C THR A 65 -12.27 -11.57 -7.27
N MET A 66 -11.65 -11.98 -6.17
CA MET A 66 -10.35 -11.46 -5.71
C MET A 66 -9.48 -12.65 -5.30
N LEU A 67 -8.60 -13.09 -6.20
CA LEU A 67 -7.74 -14.25 -5.97
C LEU A 67 -6.34 -13.79 -5.49
N PHE A 68 -5.93 -14.24 -4.34
CA PHE A 68 -4.57 -14.09 -3.83
C PHE A 68 -3.90 -15.48 -3.76
N ASN A 69 -2.79 -15.68 -4.45
CA ASN A 69 -2.16 -16.99 -4.63
C ASN A 69 -3.17 -18.09 -5.04
N GLY A 70 -4.15 -17.74 -5.91
CA GLY A 70 -5.19 -18.66 -6.37
C GLY A 70 -6.36 -18.89 -5.40
N GLN A 71 -6.34 -18.34 -4.19
CA GLN A 71 -7.41 -18.44 -3.19
C GLN A 71 -8.32 -17.21 -3.23
N ASP A 72 -9.64 -17.40 -3.33
CA ASP A 72 -10.60 -16.28 -3.30
C ASP A 72 -10.70 -15.69 -1.89
N LEU A 73 -10.26 -14.44 -1.76
CA LEU A 73 -10.26 -13.67 -0.52
C LEU A 73 -11.66 -13.51 0.10
N ARG A 74 -12.73 -13.56 -0.71
CA ARG A 74 -14.10 -13.42 -0.22
C ARG A 74 -14.59 -14.63 0.57
N THR A 75 -13.96 -15.80 0.37
CA THR A 75 -14.33 -17.05 1.03
C THR A 75 -13.61 -17.28 2.33
N LEU A 76 -12.64 -16.42 2.67
CA LEU A 76 -11.80 -16.58 3.87
C LEU A 76 -12.59 -16.40 5.16
N SER A 77 -12.46 -17.36 6.07
CA SER A 77 -12.90 -17.27 7.44
C SER A 77 -12.08 -16.24 8.24
N LYS A 78 -12.58 -15.84 9.41
CA LYS A 78 -11.83 -14.94 10.32
C LYS A 78 -10.47 -15.49 10.74
N SER A 79 -10.33 -16.80 10.87
CA SER A 79 -9.07 -17.47 11.22
C SER A 79 -8.06 -17.43 10.06
N GLU A 80 -8.52 -17.67 8.83
CA GLU A 80 -7.69 -17.58 7.62
C GLU A 80 -7.22 -16.14 7.38
N TRP A 81 -8.12 -15.15 7.53
CA TRP A 81 -7.72 -13.74 7.48
C TRP A 81 -6.64 -13.38 8.50
N ARG A 82 -6.71 -13.91 9.74
CA ARG A 82 -5.65 -13.70 10.74
C ARG A 82 -4.34 -14.34 10.35
N ALA A 83 -4.37 -15.50 9.70
CA ALA A 83 -3.17 -16.20 9.27
C ALA A 83 -2.39 -15.46 8.19
N ILE A 84 -3.10 -14.81 7.25
CA ILE A 84 -2.47 -14.15 6.11
C ILE A 84 -2.14 -12.67 6.34
N ARG A 85 -2.97 -11.94 7.12
CA ARG A 85 -2.72 -10.50 7.39
C ARG A 85 -1.50 -10.32 8.27
N GLY A 86 -0.61 -9.43 7.85
CA GLY A 86 0.67 -9.15 8.51
C GLY A 86 1.79 -10.11 8.13
N LYS A 87 1.46 -11.31 7.63
CA LYS A 87 2.42 -12.32 7.19
C LYS A 87 2.55 -12.39 5.67
N ASP A 88 1.48 -12.78 4.98
CA ASP A 88 1.50 -12.97 3.52
C ASP A 88 1.01 -11.71 2.78
N MET A 89 0.11 -10.96 3.41
CA MET A 89 -0.40 -9.67 2.93
C MET A 89 -0.25 -8.63 4.03
N ALA A 90 0.38 -7.50 3.74
CA ALA A 90 0.51 -6.38 4.67
C ALA A 90 0.00 -5.08 4.08
N MET A 91 -0.42 -4.14 4.93
CA MET A 91 -0.94 -2.85 4.51
C MET A 91 -0.25 -1.70 5.25
N ILE A 92 0.19 -0.71 4.48
CA ILE A 92 0.65 0.59 4.98
C ILE A 92 -0.50 1.57 4.84
N PHE A 93 -0.96 2.12 5.95
CA PHE A 93 -2.06 3.08 5.96
C PHE A 93 -1.58 4.50 5.69
N GLN A 94 -2.45 5.35 5.15
CA GLN A 94 -2.18 6.77 4.89
C GLN A 94 -1.72 7.51 6.16
N ASP A 95 -2.35 7.23 7.29
CA ASP A 95 -1.89 7.66 8.62
C ASP A 95 -1.45 6.44 9.43
N SER A 96 -0.17 6.08 9.29
CA SER A 96 0.40 4.97 10.08
C SER A 96 0.40 5.25 11.59
N GLY A 97 0.28 6.53 11.99
CA GLY A 97 0.12 6.89 13.40
C GLY A 97 -1.17 6.34 14.01
N SER A 98 -2.24 6.26 13.22
CA SER A 98 -3.53 5.70 13.65
C SER A 98 -3.54 4.15 13.71
N ALA A 99 -2.58 3.50 13.05
CA ALA A 99 -2.42 2.04 13.08
C ALA A 99 -1.62 1.56 14.30
N LEU A 100 -0.86 2.45 14.95
CA LEU A 100 -0.08 2.16 16.15
C LEU A 100 -0.95 2.36 17.41
N ASP A 101 -0.86 1.43 18.36
CA ASP A 101 -1.53 1.58 19.66
C ASP A 101 -0.79 2.69 20.46
N PRO A 102 -1.45 3.84 20.75
CA PRO A 102 -0.80 5.00 21.34
C PRO A 102 -0.29 4.79 22.77
N ILE A 103 -0.83 3.79 23.50
CA ILE A 103 -0.48 3.47 24.88
C ILE A 103 0.48 2.27 25.02
N VAL A 104 0.91 1.69 23.87
CA VAL A 104 1.83 0.55 23.84
C VAL A 104 3.15 0.97 23.18
N ARG A 105 4.29 0.62 23.81
CA ARG A 105 5.61 0.92 23.27
C ARG A 105 5.83 0.22 21.93
N ILE A 106 6.59 0.86 21.02
CA ILE A 106 6.88 0.35 19.68
C ILE A 106 7.45 -1.07 19.74
N GLY A 107 8.44 -1.34 20.58
CA GLY A 107 9.04 -2.67 20.71
C GLY A 107 8.06 -3.76 21.12
N LYS A 108 7.07 -3.43 21.98
CA LYS A 108 6.02 -4.39 22.34
C LYS A 108 5.12 -4.69 21.15
N GLN A 109 4.77 -3.69 20.34
CA GLN A 109 3.94 -3.89 19.13
C GLN A 109 4.66 -4.76 18.09
N PHE A 110 5.97 -4.56 17.88
CA PHE A 110 6.78 -5.46 17.03
C PHE A 110 6.79 -6.90 17.57
N ARG A 111 7.00 -7.08 18.88
CA ARG A 111 6.98 -8.42 19.49
C ARG A 111 5.61 -9.11 19.35
N GLU A 112 4.53 -8.38 19.50
CA GLU A 112 3.17 -8.91 19.31
C GLU A 112 2.94 -9.31 17.84
N LEU A 113 3.40 -8.50 16.89
CA LEU A 113 3.34 -8.81 15.46
C LEU A 113 4.11 -10.09 15.14
N PHE A 114 5.40 -10.18 15.50
CA PHE A 114 6.20 -11.36 15.23
C PHE A 114 5.60 -12.62 15.87
N LYS A 115 5.28 -12.57 17.16
CA LYS A 115 4.76 -13.73 17.93
C LYS A 115 3.38 -14.18 17.51
N SER A 116 2.61 -13.34 16.81
CA SER A 116 1.31 -13.76 16.27
C SER A 116 1.43 -14.72 15.09
N HIS A 117 2.63 -14.80 14.46
CA HIS A 117 2.85 -15.58 13.24
C HIS A 117 4.03 -16.55 13.31
N VAL A 118 5.01 -16.30 14.19
CA VAL A 118 6.23 -17.10 14.28
C VAL A 118 6.61 -17.37 15.74
N GLU A 119 7.18 -18.54 16.00
CA GLU A 119 7.79 -18.85 17.29
C GLU A 119 9.17 -18.18 17.37
N ILE A 120 9.30 -17.16 18.21
CA ILE A 120 10.47 -16.31 18.27
C ILE A 120 10.68 -15.75 19.69
N THR A 121 11.92 -15.59 20.14
CA THR A 121 12.27 -14.98 21.43
C THR A 121 12.11 -13.46 21.41
N ASN A 122 12.01 -12.83 22.59
CA ASN A 122 11.94 -11.36 22.66
C ASN A 122 13.19 -10.69 22.10
N ASP A 123 14.37 -11.23 22.42
CA ASP A 123 15.66 -10.66 22.00
C ASP A 123 15.80 -10.73 20.47
N GLU A 124 15.36 -11.80 19.86
CA GLU A 124 15.36 -11.93 18.41
C GLU A 124 14.31 -11.01 17.74
N CYS A 125 13.12 -10.81 18.36
CA CYS A 125 12.16 -9.82 17.91
C CYS A 125 12.77 -8.41 17.91
N ASP A 126 13.44 -8.04 19.00
CA ASP A 126 14.04 -6.71 19.15
C ASP A 126 15.17 -6.53 18.13
N ARG A 127 16.02 -7.52 17.92
CA ARG A 127 17.09 -7.48 16.93
C ARG A 127 16.54 -7.23 15.52
N ARG A 128 15.56 -8.04 15.07
CA ARG A 128 14.91 -7.88 13.77
C ARG A 128 14.19 -6.54 13.64
N ALA A 129 13.52 -6.09 14.68
CA ALA A 129 12.84 -4.80 14.67
C ALA A 129 13.83 -3.63 14.53
N ILE A 130 15.03 -3.71 15.18
CA ILE A 130 16.08 -2.70 15.03
C ILE A 130 16.59 -2.67 13.59
N GLU A 131 16.89 -3.82 12.99
CA GLU A 131 17.34 -3.93 11.60
C GLU A 131 16.31 -3.33 10.61
N LEU A 132 15.02 -3.65 10.79
CA LEU A 132 13.93 -3.07 10.00
C LEU A 132 13.78 -1.57 10.18
N LEU A 133 13.92 -1.04 11.40
CA LEU A 133 13.88 0.40 11.63
C LEU A 133 15.06 1.12 10.96
N GLU A 134 16.24 0.54 11.00
CA GLU A 134 17.43 1.08 10.34
C GLU A 134 17.28 1.03 8.81
N SER A 135 16.70 -0.02 8.23
CA SER A 135 16.46 -0.14 6.79
C SER A 135 15.50 0.93 6.25
N VAL A 136 14.58 1.43 7.09
CA VAL A 136 13.71 2.56 6.73
C VAL A 136 14.26 3.92 7.18
N SER A 137 15.58 4.04 7.37
CA SER A 137 16.28 5.27 7.79
C SER A 137 15.78 5.84 9.13
N LEU A 138 15.51 4.98 10.09
CA LEU A 138 15.29 5.32 11.49
C LEU A 138 16.52 4.88 12.31
N PRO A 139 17.56 5.70 12.41
CA PRO A 139 18.74 5.36 13.20
C PRO A 139 18.38 5.24 14.69
N ASN A 140 19.20 4.51 15.44
CA ASN A 140 18.97 4.23 16.86
C ASN A 140 17.67 3.43 17.13
N GLY A 141 17.43 2.38 16.35
CA GLY A 141 16.25 1.52 16.48
C GLY A 141 15.97 1.07 17.91
N ALA A 142 17.01 0.77 18.71
CA ALA A 142 16.87 0.39 20.11
C ALA A 142 16.19 1.48 20.99
N ASP A 143 16.42 2.76 20.72
CA ASP A 143 15.74 3.84 21.40
C ASP A 143 14.29 3.99 20.92
N ILE A 144 14.06 3.84 19.62
CA ILE A 144 12.71 3.84 19.04
C ILE A 144 11.83 2.74 19.68
N LEU A 145 12.37 1.55 19.87
CA LEU A 145 11.61 0.44 20.49
C LEU A 145 11.12 0.74 21.91
N ARG A 146 11.81 1.61 22.64
CA ARG A 146 11.45 2.01 24.02
C ARG A 146 10.39 3.10 24.08
N ARG A 147 10.16 3.83 22.97
CA ARG A 147 9.23 4.96 22.87
C ARG A 147 7.79 4.51 22.65
N TYR A 148 6.88 5.41 23.00
CA TYR A 148 5.48 5.34 22.61
C TYR A 148 5.27 6.08 21.28
N PRO A 149 4.20 5.75 20.51
CA PRO A 149 3.92 6.44 19.25
C PRO A 149 3.83 7.97 19.35
N HIS A 150 3.28 8.50 20.45
CA HIS A 150 3.15 9.95 20.65
C HIS A 150 4.49 10.67 20.91
N GLU A 151 5.56 9.94 21.25
CA GLU A 151 6.92 10.49 21.40
C GLU A 151 7.70 10.56 20.08
N LEU A 152 7.10 10.09 18.98
CA LEU A 152 7.68 10.10 17.65
C LEU A 152 7.07 11.22 16.80
N SER A 153 7.87 11.80 15.88
CA SER A 153 7.33 12.70 14.85
C SER A 153 6.41 11.95 13.88
N GLY A 154 5.60 12.68 13.09
CA GLY A 154 4.73 12.09 12.07
C GLY A 154 5.50 11.19 11.10
N GLY A 155 6.63 11.70 10.58
CA GLY A 155 7.48 10.93 9.67
C GLY A 155 8.13 9.71 10.32
N GLN A 156 8.50 9.78 11.61
CA GLN A 156 9.01 8.62 12.35
C GLN A 156 7.92 7.57 12.53
N ARG A 157 6.69 7.95 12.91
CA ARG A 157 5.56 7.01 12.99
C ARG A 157 5.27 6.33 11.66
N GLN A 158 5.32 7.09 10.56
CA GLN A 158 5.12 6.54 9.21
C GLN A 158 6.16 5.47 8.88
N ARG A 159 7.44 5.75 9.13
CA ARG A 159 8.52 4.79 8.90
C ARG A 159 8.42 3.56 9.81
N VAL A 160 8.01 3.72 11.07
CA VAL A 160 7.70 2.58 11.96
C VAL A 160 6.60 1.72 11.36
N GLY A 161 5.51 2.34 10.85
CA GLY A 161 4.43 1.61 10.18
C GLY A 161 4.89 0.84 8.95
N ILE A 162 5.77 1.42 8.14
CA ILE A 162 6.38 0.75 6.98
C ILE A 162 7.26 -0.43 7.43
N ALA A 163 8.12 -0.23 8.43
CA ALA A 163 8.95 -1.29 8.99
C ALA A 163 8.09 -2.46 9.54
N MET A 164 7.00 -2.15 10.22
CA MET A 164 6.08 -3.19 10.71
C MET A 164 5.35 -3.91 9.57
N ALA A 165 4.96 -3.21 8.50
CA ALA A 165 4.33 -3.83 7.35
C ALA A 165 5.28 -4.81 6.62
N LEU A 166 6.58 -4.54 6.63
CA LEU A 166 7.61 -5.37 6.01
C LEU A 166 8.18 -6.46 6.94
N ALA A 167 7.78 -6.48 8.21
CA ALA A 167 8.44 -7.28 9.26
C ALA A 167 8.44 -8.80 9.04
N LEU A 168 7.51 -9.33 8.25
CA LEU A 168 7.37 -10.76 7.98
C LEU A 168 7.50 -11.08 6.47
N ASP A 169 8.16 -10.21 5.71
CA ASP A 169 8.43 -10.39 4.27
C ASP A 169 7.17 -10.74 3.47
N PRO A 170 6.13 -9.88 3.51
CA PRO A 170 4.85 -10.21 2.90
C PRO A 170 4.98 -10.41 1.39
N ALA A 171 4.29 -11.42 0.86
CA ALA A 171 4.24 -11.67 -0.57
C ALA A 171 3.51 -10.54 -1.33
N LEU A 172 2.56 -9.86 -0.66
CA LEU A 172 1.83 -8.70 -1.19
C LEU A 172 1.84 -7.55 -0.18
N LEU A 173 2.40 -6.41 -0.58
CA LEU A 173 2.36 -5.17 0.16
C LEU A 173 1.32 -4.22 -0.46
N ILE A 174 0.41 -3.69 0.34
CA ILE A 174 -0.60 -2.73 -0.10
C ILE A 174 -0.33 -1.38 0.57
N GLY A 175 -0.23 -0.30 -0.20
CA GLY A 175 -0.01 1.06 0.30
C GLY A 175 -1.17 2.00 -0.02
N ASP A 176 -1.81 2.57 1.02
CA ASP A 176 -2.82 3.63 0.87
C ASP A 176 -2.15 4.98 1.11
N GLU A 177 -1.69 5.61 0.04
CA GLU A 177 -0.96 6.90 0.08
C GLU A 177 0.14 6.95 1.17
N PRO A 178 1.05 5.96 1.24
CA PRO A 178 1.92 5.72 2.40
C PRO A 178 2.91 6.85 2.69
N THR A 179 3.02 7.85 1.83
CA THR A 179 3.98 8.94 1.95
C THR A 179 3.33 10.33 1.94
N SER A 180 2.00 10.43 1.93
CA SER A 180 1.28 11.71 1.84
C SER A 180 1.52 12.64 3.05
N ALA A 181 1.90 12.11 4.20
CA ALA A 181 2.21 12.87 5.41
C ALA A 181 3.69 13.32 5.51
N LEU A 182 4.52 13.05 4.49
CA LEU A 182 5.94 13.35 4.46
C LEU A 182 6.24 14.53 3.52
N ASP A 183 7.32 15.26 3.80
CA ASP A 183 7.85 16.24 2.85
C ASP A 183 8.39 15.56 1.59
N VAL A 184 8.47 16.29 0.48
CA VAL A 184 8.80 15.75 -0.86
C VAL A 184 10.11 14.97 -0.88
N THR A 185 11.14 15.45 -0.18
CA THR A 185 12.47 14.81 -0.15
C THR A 185 12.40 13.48 0.61
N THR A 186 11.77 13.49 1.76
CA THR A 186 11.57 12.29 2.60
C THR A 186 10.65 11.28 1.89
N GLN A 187 9.63 11.76 1.18
CA GLN A 187 8.71 10.95 0.40
C GLN A 187 9.44 10.07 -0.62
N SER A 188 10.30 10.68 -1.44
CA SER A 188 11.08 9.96 -2.45
C SER A 188 11.99 8.90 -1.82
N GLN A 189 12.68 9.23 -0.72
CA GLN A 189 13.56 8.29 -0.03
C GLN A 189 12.80 7.08 0.51
N VAL A 190 11.65 7.31 1.15
CA VAL A 190 10.83 6.23 1.73
C VAL A 190 10.25 5.32 0.65
N VAL A 191 9.78 5.89 -0.47
CA VAL A 191 9.31 5.12 -1.62
C VAL A 191 10.42 4.25 -2.18
N MET A 192 11.62 4.80 -2.39
CA MET A 192 12.78 4.04 -2.88
C MET A 192 13.13 2.88 -1.97
N GLN A 193 13.25 3.12 -0.67
CA GLN A 193 13.57 2.08 0.31
C GLN A 193 12.50 0.98 0.35
N MET A 194 11.22 1.35 0.28
CA MET A 194 10.13 0.39 0.23
C MET A 194 10.19 -0.48 -1.03
N LEU A 195 10.51 0.11 -2.19
CA LEU A 195 10.68 -0.62 -3.44
C LEU A 195 11.90 -1.55 -3.41
N GLU A 196 13.02 -1.10 -2.85
CA GLU A 196 14.23 -1.91 -2.70
C GLU A 196 13.96 -3.13 -1.81
N LEU A 197 13.38 -2.93 -0.63
CA LEU A 197 13.04 -4.01 0.29
C LEU A 197 12.03 -4.99 -0.33
N ALA A 198 10.98 -4.48 -0.99
CA ALA A 198 10.02 -5.34 -1.68
C ALA A 198 10.67 -6.16 -2.80
N LYS A 199 11.63 -5.60 -3.53
CA LYS A 199 12.38 -6.29 -4.57
C LYS A 199 13.30 -7.37 -3.99
N GLU A 200 13.98 -7.11 -2.88
CA GLU A 200 14.82 -8.11 -2.20
C GLU A 200 14.03 -9.34 -1.77
N HIS A 201 12.80 -9.14 -1.29
CA HIS A 201 11.91 -10.21 -0.85
C HIS A 201 10.97 -10.74 -1.95
N ASN A 202 11.11 -10.25 -3.20
CA ASN A 202 10.22 -10.60 -4.32
C ASN A 202 8.74 -10.37 -3.98
N SER A 203 8.44 -9.34 -3.19
CA SER A 203 7.10 -8.91 -2.82
C SER A 203 6.45 -8.15 -3.97
N ALA A 204 5.18 -8.43 -4.25
CA ALA A 204 4.38 -7.60 -5.13
C ALA A 204 3.82 -6.39 -4.37
N ILE A 205 3.59 -5.28 -5.06
CA ILE A 205 3.05 -4.06 -4.44
C ILE A 205 1.79 -3.60 -5.17
N VAL A 206 0.72 -3.32 -4.42
CA VAL A 206 -0.41 -2.50 -4.87
C VAL A 206 -0.34 -1.16 -4.16
N MET A 207 -0.12 -0.09 -4.90
CA MET A 207 -0.02 1.27 -4.35
C MET A 207 -1.22 2.12 -4.75
N VAL A 208 -1.71 2.94 -3.85
CA VAL A 208 -2.68 3.99 -4.14
C VAL A 208 -2.03 5.35 -3.96
N THR A 209 -2.18 6.22 -4.95
CA THR A 209 -1.74 7.61 -4.87
C THR A 209 -2.63 8.51 -5.72
N HIS A 210 -2.64 9.80 -5.43
CA HIS A 210 -3.23 10.82 -6.30
C HIS A 210 -2.18 11.49 -7.22
N ASN A 211 -0.89 11.16 -7.06
CA ASN A 211 0.22 11.75 -7.81
C ASN A 211 0.65 10.81 -8.95
N LEU A 212 0.29 11.17 -10.19
CA LEU A 212 0.64 10.39 -11.38
C LEU A 212 2.16 10.34 -11.62
N GLY A 213 2.91 11.38 -11.24
CA GLY A 213 4.37 11.40 -11.38
C GLY A 213 5.04 10.36 -10.47
N VAL A 214 4.58 10.25 -9.23
CA VAL A 214 5.05 9.21 -8.30
C VAL A 214 4.68 7.82 -8.83
N ALA A 215 3.45 7.64 -9.31
CA ALA A 215 3.00 6.39 -9.91
C ALA A 215 3.87 5.99 -11.10
N ALA A 216 4.15 6.91 -12.01
CA ALA A 216 4.96 6.64 -13.20
C ALA A 216 6.41 6.27 -12.87
N TYR A 217 6.96 6.82 -11.79
CA TYR A 217 8.31 6.51 -11.34
C TYR A 217 8.47 5.10 -10.76
N MET A 218 7.45 4.63 -10.02
CA MET A 218 7.58 3.42 -9.21
C MET A 218 6.93 2.17 -9.79
N SER A 219 6.05 2.30 -10.79
CA SER A 219 5.15 1.22 -11.18
C SER A 219 5.63 0.47 -12.43
N ASP A 220 5.34 -0.83 -12.49
CA ASP A 220 5.34 -1.62 -13.71
C ASP A 220 4.03 -1.42 -14.50
N TYR A 221 2.93 -1.17 -13.79
CA TYR A 221 1.60 -0.98 -14.36
C TYR A 221 0.77 0.06 -13.58
N ILE A 222 0.02 0.87 -14.29
CA ILE A 222 -0.82 1.92 -13.71
C ILE A 222 -2.28 1.70 -14.11
N ILE A 223 -3.17 1.87 -13.14
CA ILE A 223 -4.62 1.90 -13.34
C ILE A 223 -5.11 3.30 -12.95
N VAL A 224 -5.87 3.94 -13.83
CA VAL A 224 -6.49 5.24 -13.54
C VAL A 224 -7.96 5.03 -13.24
N MET A 225 -8.38 5.42 -12.03
CA MET A 225 -9.76 5.30 -11.57
C MET A 225 -10.46 6.66 -11.51
N LYS A 226 -11.70 6.69 -12.01
CA LYS A 226 -12.62 7.83 -11.88
C LYS A 226 -14.02 7.34 -11.56
N LYS A 227 -14.66 7.89 -10.52
CA LYS A 227 -16.05 7.59 -10.12
C LYS A 227 -16.33 6.07 -10.03
N GLY A 228 -15.43 5.34 -9.38
CA GLY A 228 -15.59 3.90 -9.15
C GLY A 228 -15.22 2.99 -10.32
N ARG A 229 -14.77 3.49 -11.45
CA ARG A 229 -14.41 2.72 -12.64
C ARG A 229 -12.98 2.90 -13.06
N VAL A 230 -12.40 1.91 -13.68
CA VAL A 230 -11.15 2.04 -14.42
C VAL A 230 -11.47 2.78 -15.73
N VAL A 231 -10.79 3.89 -15.96
CA VAL A 231 -10.95 4.72 -17.16
C VAL A 231 -9.75 4.65 -18.09
N ASP A 232 -8.59 4.25 -17.57
CA ASP A 232 -7.36 4.03 -18.32
C ASP A 232 -6.47 3.03 -17.59
N ALA A 233 -5.65 2.28 -18.31
CA ALA A 233 -4.70 1.35 -17.72
C ALA A 233 -3.58 1.02 -18.72
N GLY A 234 -2.35 0.86 -18.21
CA GLY A 234 -1.19 0.55 -19.07
C GLY A 234 0.13 0.65 -18.30
N THR A 235 1.22 0.52 -19.05
CA THR A 235 2.55 0.82 -18.53
C THR A 235 2.67 2.31 -18.21
N PRO A 236 3.64 2.73 -17.38
CA PRO A 236 3.92 4.17 -17.18
C PRO A 236 4.09 4.93 -18.48
N GLN A 237 4.76 4.32 -19.48
CA GLN A 237 4.96 4.93 -20.79
C GLN A 237 3.63 5.13 -21.53
N ASP A 238 2.73 4.13 -21.55
CA ASP A 238 1.42 4.25 -22.18
C ASP A 238 0.60 5.38 -21.56
N ILE A 239 0.56 5.44 -20.24
CA ILE A 239 -0.22 6.44 -19.47
C ILE A 239 0.34 7.86 -19.64
N LEU A 240 1.68 8.02 -19.74
CA LEU A 240 2.30 9.33 -19.89
C LEU A 240 2.35 9.82 -21.35
N GLU A 241 2.65 8.93 -22.30
CA GLU A 241 2.84 9.35 -23.70
C GLU A 241 1.53 9.31 -24.50
N ASN A 242 0.71 8.27 -24.29
CA ASN A 242 -0.48 8.00 -25.08
C ASN A 242 -1.74 7.75 -24.25
N PRO A 243 -2.10 8.64 -23.30
CA PRO A 243 -3.29 8.43 -22.47
C PRO A 243 -4.55 8.30 -23.33
N SER A 244 -5.31 7.24 -23.10
CA SER A 244 -6.51 6.94 -23.89
C SER A 244 -7.72 7.77 -23.43
N ASN A 245 -7.71 8.23 -22.18
CA ASN A 245 -8.82 8.95 -21.56
C ASN A 245 -8.48 10.42 -21.30
N GLU A 246 -9.45 11.32 -21.54
CA GLU A 246 -9.28 12.76 -21.32
C GLU A 246 -8.96 13.09 -19.86
N TYR A 247 -9.51 12.34 -18.91
CA TYR A 247 -9.19 12.51 -17.50
C TYR A 247 -7.72 12.16 -17.19
N THR A 248 -7.17 11.12 -17.82
CA THR A 248 -5.74 10.77 -17.69
C THR A 248 -4.85 11.89 -18.22
N LYS A 249 -5.22 12.53 -19.32
CA LYS A 249 -4.52 13.71 -19.85
C LYS A 249 -4.52 14.85 -18.84
N GLN A 250 -5.66 15.15 -18.23
CA GLN A 250 -5.77 16.17 -17.19
C GLN A 250 -4.87 15.89 -15.98
N LEU A 251 -4.83 14.62 -15.53
CA LEU A 251 -3.91 14.20 -14.46
C LEU A 251 -2.44 14.34 -14.84
N LYS A 252 -2.09 14.01 -16.09
CA LYS A 252 -0.75 14.18 -16.64
C LYS A 252 -0.33 15.66 -16.68
N ASP A 253 -1.20 16.53 -17.18
CA ASP A 253 -0.93 17.97 -17.30
C ASP A 253 -0.77 18.66 -15.93
N ALA A 254 -1.32 18.04 -14.87
CA ALA A 254 -1.14 18.51 -13.50
C ALA A 254 0.18 18.04 -12.85
N VAL A 255 0.95 17.15 -13.50
CA VAL A 255 2.27 16.73 -13.00
C VAL A 255 3.29 17.83 -13.29
N PRO A 256 3.99 18.40 -12.27
CA PRO A 256 5.03 19.38 -12.51
C PRO A 256 6.17 18.79 -13.34
N THR A 257 6.41 19.31 -14.52
CA THR A 257 7.58 18.94 -15.33
C THR A 257 8.74 19.90 -15.05
N LEU A 258 9.96 19.37 -15.01
CA LEU A 258 11.16 20.21 -14.84
C LEU A 258 11.40 21.20 -16.01
N GLU A 259 10.68 21.02 -17.11
CA GLU A 259 10.71 21.88 -18.30
C GLU A 259 9.60 22.96 -18.32
N GLY A 260 8.62 22.86 -17.44
CA GLY A 260 7.57 23.86 -17.27
C GLY A 260 8.08 25.07 -16.51
N GLY A 261 8.03 26.27 -17.13
CA GLY A 261 8.47 27.52 -16.52
C GLY A 261 7.82 27.72 -15.13
N ARG A 262 8.57 28.34 -14.23
CA ARG A 262 8.13 28.72 -12.88
C ARG A 262 6.83 29.54 -13.00
N TYR A 263 5.74 29.02 -12.50
CA TYR A 263 4.61 29.83 -12.09
C TYR A 263 4.94 30.48 -10.73
N ILE A 264 5.77 31.51 -10.79
CA ILE A 264 5.90 32.51 -9.73
C ILE A 264 5.95 33.85 -10.47
N ASP A 265 4.82 34.48 -10.58
CA ASP A 265 4.65 35.93 -10.62
C ASP A 265 3.97 36.34 -9.31
#